data_6ec6df9246e129493b487949abc16a78
#
_entry.id   6ec6df9246e129493b487949abc16a78
#
_cell.length_a   1.000
_cell.length_b   1.000
_cell.length_c   1.000
_cell.angle_alpha   90.00
_cell.angle_beta   90.00
_cell.angle_gamma   90.00
#
_symmetry.space_group_name_H-M   'P 1'
#
loop_
_entity.id
_entity.type
_entity.pdbx_description
1 polymer ?
#
loop_
_entity_poly.entity_id
_entity_poly.type
_entity_poly.pdbx_seq_one_letter_code
_entity_poly.pdbx_strand_id
1 'polypeptide(L)'
;MRIEKIETYKLIAPIEPSFGWSQGWAEKRHLLLVKITGDDGTVGWGETLGVPSQSVLHEILAPLVIGQDPMNRSGIWERMFQRSGFYLSNSAVGLGACGMSGIDIALWDLAGKAAGIPVCEMLGGRVREQVAVYATGLYYTENETHETLCKEAVGYVEAGFKGMKTKVGRLSINQDVERVAAIRKAIGSDIHLMIDANQAYNVSSAMRIARKLSDYDIFWFEEPVNTQDLDSYLFLKSALPMPLAGGETLKTRYEFEKFLSRKAYDHVQPDVAICGGLTDMQRICHMANMCGIQVNPHVWGSQISIAATVHLTSTLPPCPQAFYTVPYIQDPVFELDRTPNPIRDTICSNPFQPENGLITVSKDPGLGIEILEKEVKKLCVEGGYTVCSQQA
;
A
#
# COMPACT_ATOMS: atom_id res chain seq x y z
N MET A 1 -13.30 -24.71 11.45
CA MET A 1 -12.56 -24.72 10.17
C MET A 1 -11.08 -24.84 10.44
N ARG A 2 -10.38 -25.59 9.61
CA ARG A 2 -8.92 -25.69 9.61
C ARG A 2 -8.41 -25.32 8.23
N ILE A 3 -7.22 -24.70 8.18
CA ILE A 3 -6.57 -24.37 6.90
C ILE A 3 -6.05 -25.66 6.27
N GLU A 4 -6.57 -26.02 5.11
CA GLU A 4 -6.22 -27.25 4.39
C GLU A 4 -5.10 -27.03 3.37
N LYS A 5 -5.11 -25.88 2.66
CA LYS A 5 -4.26 -25.67 1.49
C LYS A 5 -3.84 -24.22 1.34
N ILE A 6 -2.59 -24.01 0.92
CA ILE A 6 -2.05 -22.71 0.50
C ILE A 6 -1.50 -22.85 -0.91
N GLU A 7 -1.96 -22.00 -1.82
CA GLU A 7 -1.51 -21.89 -3.21
C GLU A 7 -0.98 -20.49 -3.46
N THR A 8 -0.01 -20.36 -4.34
CA THR A 8 0.49 -19.07 -4.79
C THR A 8 0.51 -18.98 -6.30
N TYR A 9 0.32 -17.76 -6.81
CA TYR A 9 0.32 -17.45 -8.24
C TYR A 9 1.22 -16.25 -8.47
N LYS A 10 2.34 -16.45 -9.17
CA LYS A 10 3.21 -15.39 -9.60
C LYS A 10 2.68 -14.80 -10.91
N LEU A 11 2.14 -13.59 -10.82
CA LEU A 11 1.55 -12.89 -11.94
C LEU A 11 2.55 -11.91 -12.55
N ILE A 12 2.59 -11.87 -13.89
CA ILE A 12 3.34 -10.87 -14.66
C ILE A 12 2.46 -10.41 -15.80
N ALA A 13 2.28 -9.09 -15.93
CA ALA A 13 1.55 -8.50 -17.04
C ALA A 13 2.35 -7.34 -17.63
N PRO A 14 2.56 -7.31 -18.96
CA PRO A 14 3.16 -6.15 -19.62
C PRO A 14 2.23 -4.94 -19.50
N ILE A 15 2.81 -3.74 -19.52
CA ILE A 15 2.06 -2.49 -19.50
C ILE A 15 2.45 -1.62 -20.68
N GLU A 16 1.46 -0.92 -21.21
CA GLU A 16 1.63 0.03 -22.31
C GLU A 16 0.65 1.20 -22.09
N PRO A 17 1.14 2.44 -22.10
CA PRO A 17 2.54 2.84 -22.22
C PRO A 17 3.35 2.50 -20.95
N SER A 18 4.65 2.28 -21.12
CA SER A 18 5.60 2.20 -20.02
C SER A 18 5.78 3.57 -19.36
N PHE A 19 6.20 3.58 -18.10
CA PHE A 19 6.39 4.82 -17.34
C PHE A 19 7.55 4.73 -16.36
N GLY A 20 8.09 5.87 -15.97
CA GLY A 20 9.22 5.98 -15.06
C GLY A 20 8.89 6.64 -13.73
N TRP A 21 9.58 6.21 -12.68
CA TRP A 21 9.68 6.93 -11.41
C TRP A 21 11.11 7.40 -11.20
N SER A 22 11.41 7.99 -10.07
CA SER A 22 12.71 8.64 -9.79
C SER A 22 13.91 7.76 -10.09
N GLN A 23 13.85 6.46 -9.75
CA GLN A 23 14.99 5.54 -9.84
C GLN A 23 14.79 4.36 -10.81
N GLY A 24 13.66 4.27 -11.52
CA GLY A 24 13.39 3.13 -12.36
C GLY A 24 12.41 3.41 -13.50
N TRP A 25 12.13 2.34 -14.24
CA TRP A 25 11.17 2.33 -15.34
C TRP A 25 10.34 1.06 -15.29
N ALA A 26 9.03 1.17 -15.42
CA ALA A 26 8.10 0.04 -15.41
C ALA A 26 7.64 -0.28 -16.84
N GLU A 27 7.87 -1.53 -17.24
CA GLU A 27 7.40 -2.11 -18.50
C GLU A 27 6.40 -3.24 -18.24
N LYS A 28 6.26 -3.67 -17.00
CA LYS A 28 5.37 -4.74 -16.57
C LYS A 28 5.01 -4.63 -15.10
N ARG A 29 3.86 -5.20 -14.75
CA ARG A 29 3.44 -5.40 -13.35
C ARG A 29 3.84 -6.79 -12.89
N HIS A 30 4.24 -6.89 -11.63
CA HIS A 30 4.55 -8.15 -10.94
C HIS A 30 3.77 -8.22 -9.64
N LEU A 31 3.21 -9.38 -9.34
CA LEU A 31 2.46 -9.61 -8.11
C LEU A 31 2.53 -11.08 -7.72
N LEU A 32 2.59 -11.38 -6.44
CA LEU A 32 2.39 -12.72 -5.91
C LEU A 32 1.05 -12.79 -5.18
N LEU A 33 0.10 -13.54 -5.74
CA LEU A 33 -1.16 -13.84 -5.05
C LEU A 33 -0.99 -15.05 -4.14
N VAL A 34 -1.74 -15.04 -3.04
CA VAL A 34 -1.85 -16.13 -2.08
C VAL A 34 -3.31 -16.53 -1.96
N LYS A 35 -3.60 -17.82 -2.16
CA LYS A 35 -4.92 -18.41 -1.96
C LYS A 35 -4.86 -19.40 -0.81
N ILE A 36 -5.71 -19.23 0.19
CA ILE A 36 -5.85 -20.14 1.32
C ILE A 36 -7.23 -20.79 1.26
N THR A 37 -7.26 -22.12 1.35
CA THR A 37 -8.51 -22.89 1.34
C THR A 37 -8.70 -23.55 2.70
N GLY A 38 -9.89 -23.41 3.28
CA GLY A 38 -10.33 -24.12 4.49
C GLY A 38 -10.84 -25.55 4.19
N ASP A 39 -10.92 -26.39 5.20
CA ASP A 39 -11.41 -27.76 5.13
C ASP A 39 -12.92 -27.86 4.77
N ASP A 40 -13.64 -26.76 4.81
CA ASP A 40 -15.03 -26.62 4.34
C ASP A 40 -15.14 -26.07 2.90
N GLY A 41 -14.01 -25.85 2.22
CA GLY A 41 -13.94 -25.32 0.87
C GLY A 41 -14.00 -23.78 0.78
N THR A 42 -14.14 -23.06 1.88
CA THR A 42 -14.08 -21.60 1.88
C THR A 42 -12.68 -21.11 1.45
N VAL A 43 -12.63 -20.05 0.64
CA VAL A 43 -11.39 -19.53 0.06
C VAL A 43 -11.15 -18.09 0.48
N GLY A 44 -9.95 -17.81 0.97
CA GLY A 44 -9.44 -16.45 1.20
C GLY A 44 -8.31 -16.09 0.23
N TRP A 45 -8.27 -14.83 -0.19
CA TRP A 45 -7.26 -14.30 -1.09
C TRP A 45 -6.42 -13.22 -0.43
N GLY A 46 -5.12 -13.26 -0.71
CA GLY A 46 -4.15 -12.25 -0.31
C GLY A 46 -3.15 -11.97 -1.42
N GLU A 47 -2.32 -10.97 -1.22
CA GLU A 47 -1.26 -10.63 -2.16
C GLU A 47 -0.04 -10.03 -1.48
N THR A 48 1.10 -10.05 -2.17
CA THR A 48 2.30 -9.32 -1.80
C THR A 48 3.05 -8.81 -3.03
N LEU A 49 3.66 -7.64 -2.90
CA LEU A 49 4.56 -7.07 -3.90
C LEU A 49 5.94 -7.76 -3.90
N GLY A 50 6.28 -8.44 -2.82
CA GLY A 50 7.53 -9.19 -2.68
C GLY A 50 7.51 -10.52 -3.43
N VAL A 51 7.38 -10.53 -4.75
CA VAL A 51 7.32 -11.75 -5.57
C VAL A 51 8.39 -12.81 -5.23
N PRO A 52 9.67 -12.46 -4.97
CA PRO A 52 10.68 -13.43 -4.55
C PRO A 52 10.41 -14.11 -3.20
N SER A 53 9.43 -13.67 -2.42
CA SER A 53 9.05 -14.32 -1.16
C SER A 53 8.35 -15.69 -1.33
N GLN A 54 8.04 -16.11 -2.56
CA GLN A 54 7.31 -17.35 -2.82
C GLN A 54 7.98 -18.58 -2.19
N SER A 55 9.29 -18.75 -2.32
CA SER A 55 10.02 -19.86 -1.69
C SER A 55 9.97 -19.79 -0.16
N VAL A 56 10.22 -18.60 0.41
CA VAL A 56 10.11 -18.37 1.85
C VAL A 56 8.71 -18.70 2.36
N LEU A 57 7.69 -18.31 1.59
CA LEU A 57 6.30 -18.59 1.93
C LEU A 57 6.03 -20.11 2.02
N HIS A 58 6.44 -20.88 1.02
CA HIS A 58 6.14 -22.32 0.99
C HIS A 58 7.04 -23.16 1.90
N GLU A 59 8.34 -22.83 1.98
CA GLU A 59 9.31 -23.64 2.72
C GLU A 59 9.30 -23.35 4.23
N ILE A 60 8.99 -22.10 4.62
CA ILE A 60 9.12 -21.64 6.00
C ILE A 60 7.78 -21.29 6.63
N LEU A 61 6.92 -20.53 5.94
CA LEU A 61 5.71 -19.97 6.52
C LEU A 61 4.51 -20.91 6.44
N ALA A 62 4.26 -21.49 5.26
CA ALA A 62 3.08 -22.33 5.04
C ALA A 62 2.98 -23.54 5.99
N PRO A 63 4.08 -24.25 6.34
CA PRO A 63 4.02 -25.33 7.33
C PRO A 63 3.54 -24.89 8.72
N LEU A 64 3.67 -23.61 9.06
CA LEU A 64 3.21 -23.07 10.35
C LEU A 64 1.74 -22.68 10.34
N VAL A 65 1.14 -22.58 9.16
CA VAL A 65 -0.21 -22.08 8.91
C VAL A 65 -1.19 -23.24 8.65
N ILE A 66 -0.75 -24.24 7.90
CA ILE A 66 -1.55 -25.45 7.61
C ILE A 66 -2.03 -26.10 8.89
N GLY A 67 -3.30 -26.54 8.93
CA GLY A 67 -3.96 -27.17 10.07
C GLY A 67 -4.37 -26.20 11.19
N GLN A 68 -4.01 -24.91 11.10
CA GLN A 68 -4.41 -23.91 12.09
C GLN A 68 -5.86 -23.45 11.88
N ASP A 69 -6.42 -22.87 12.92
CA ASP A 69 -7.71 -22.17 12.86
C ASP A 69 -7.51 -20.75 12.30
N PRO A 70 -8.12 -20.38 11.15
CA PRO A 70 -7.96 -19.04 10.58
C PRO A 70 -8.50 -17.92 11.48
N MET A 71 -9.33 -18.24 12.48
CA MET A 71 -9.78 -17.25 13.45
C MET A 71 -8.64 -16.80 14.39
N ASN A 72 -7.59 -17.61 14.58
CA ASN A 72 -6.42 -17.26 15.40
C ASN A 72 -5.32 -16.51 14.60
N ARG A 73 -5.69 -15.49 13.83
CA ARG A 73 -4.78 -14.72 12.96
C ARG A 73 -3.57 -14.18 13.71
N SER A 74 -3.80 -13.53 14.86
CA SER A 74 -2.70 -12.98 15.66
C SER A 74 -1.71 -14.04 16.13
N GLY A 75 -2.18 -15.22 16.57
CA GLY A 75 -1.32 -16.33 16.97
C GLY A 75 -0.54 -16.91 15.79
N ILE A 76 -1.18 -17.03 14.61
CA ILE A 76 -0.51 -17.45 13.37
C ILE A 76 0.55 -16.43 12.97
N TRP A 77 0.22 -15.13 13.01
CA TRP A 77 1.15 -14.06 12.68
C TRP A 77 2.41 -14.09 13.56
N GLU A 78 2.24 -14.17 14.89
CA GLU A 78 3.39 -14.22 15.82
C GLU A 78 4.25 -15.48 15.60
N ARG A 79 3.63 -16.61 15.29
CA ARG A 79 4.35 -17.86 14.98
C ARG A 79 5.18 -17.72 13.69
N MET A 80 4.61 -17.16 12.64
CA MET A 80 5.32 -16.87 11.40
C MET A 80 6.49 -15.90 11.63
N PHE A 81 6.26 -14.84 12.40
CA PHE A 81 7.27 -13.84 12.71
C PHE A 81 8.44 -14.42 13.51
N GLN A 82 8.16 -15.14 14.58
CA GLN A 82 9.18 -15.79 15.41
C GLN A 82 10.03 -16.79 14.61
N ARG A 83 9.38 -17.58 13.77
CA ARG A 83 10.07 -18.61 12.99
C ARG A 83 10.91 -17.99 11.86
N SER A 84 10.40 -16.97 11.21
CA SER A 84 11.15 -16.21 10.21
C SER A 84 12.41 -15.58 10.82
N GLY A 85 12.30 -15.00 12.01
CA GLY A 85 13.45 -14.43 12.74
C GLY A 85 14.53 -15.47 13.04
N PHE A 86 14.15 -16.69 13.42
CA PHE A 86 15.09 -17.76 13.74
C PHE A 86 15.82 -18.30 12.49
N TYR A 87 15.08 -18.62 11.42
CA TYR A 87 15.68 -19.23 10.22
C TYR A 87 16.35 -18.23 9.28
N LEU A 88 15.89 -16.98 9.24
CA LEU A 88 16.36 -15.97 8.31
C LEU A 88 17.33 -14.97 8.97
N SER A 89 17.91 -15.32 10.12
CA SER A 89 18.93 -14.51 10.81
C SER A 89 18.51 -13.06 11.03
N ASN A 90 17.38 -12.84 11.73
CA ASN A 90 16.76 -11.55 11.98
C ASN A 90 16.11 -10.87 10.75
N SER A 91 16.00 -11.57 9.63
CA SER A 91 15.34 -11.06 8.42
C SER A 91 13.88 -11.50 8.29
N ALA A 92 13.14 -11.55 9.39
CA ALA A 92 11.68 -11.40 9.34
C ALA A 92 11.29 -10.06 8.66
N VAL A 93 12.26 -9.21 8.55
CA VAL A 93 12.36 -7.99 7.78
C VAL A 93 12.73 -8.36 6.34
N GLY A 94 12.03 -7.85 5.35
CA GLY A 94 12.28 -8.15 3.95
C GLY A 94 11.30 -9.20 3.39
N LEU A 95 11.82 -10.21 2.70
CA LEU A 95 10.98 -11.20 2.00
C LEU A 95 10.09 -12.01 2.96
N GLY A 96 10.53 -12.24 4.21
CA GLY A 96 9.70 -12.88 5.24
C GLY A 96 8.43 -12.09 5.53
N ALA A 97 8.56 -10.79 5.79
CA ALA A 97 7.41 -9.91 6.04
C ALA A 97 6.47 -9.82 4.83
N CYS A 98 7.03 -9.78 3.61
CA CYS A 98 6.23 -9.82 2.39
C CYS A 98 5.41 -11.12 2.28
N GLY A 99 6.04 -12.28 2.51
CA GLY A 99 5.33 -13.57 2.52
C GLY A 99 4.25 -13.63 3.61
N MET A 100 4.55 -13.10 4.80
CA MET A 100 3.58 -12.97 5.89
C MET A 100 2.40 -12.06 5.49
N SER A 101 2.65 -10.96 4.78
CA SER A 101 1.60 -10.04 4.31
C SER A 101 0.57 -10.77 3.45
N GLY A 102 1.04 -11.51 2.44
CA GLY A 102 0.15 -12.27 1.55
C GLY A 102 -0.69 -13.32 2.29
N ILE A 103 -0.07 -14.07 3.20
CA ILE A 103 -0.78 -15.05 4.04
C ILE A 103 -1.78 -14.36 4.96
N ASP A 104 -1.39 -13.29 5.64
CA ASP A 104 -2.23 -12.63 6.64
C ASP A 104 -3.48 -11.99 6.00
N ILE A 105 -3.33 -11.32 4.85
CA ILE A 105 -4.48 -10.78 4.11
C ILE A 105 -5.45 -11.91 3.72
N ALA A 106 -4.92 -13.03 3.20
CA ALA A 106 -5.74 -14.19 2.84
C ALA A 106 -6.46 -14.80 4.07
N LEU A 107 -5.82 -14.82 5.24
CA LEU A 107 -6.43 -15.28 6.49
C LEU A 107 -7.58 -14.38 6.95
N TRP A 108 -7.42 -13.06 6.81
CA TRP A 108 -8.49 -12.11 7.12
C TRP A 108 -9.69 -12.28 6.20
N ASP A 109 -9.45 -12.46 4.89
CA ASP A 109 -10.51 -12.73 3.92
C ASP A 109 -11.23 -14.05 4.20
N LEU A 110 -10.47 -15.14 4.40
CA LEU A 110 -11.00 -16.46 4.74
C LEU A 110 -11.85 -16.42 6.00
N ALA A 111 -11.32 -15.81 7.08
CA ALA A 111 -12.01 -15.75 8.37
C ALA A 111 -13.28 -14.90 8.29
N GLY A 112 -13.27 -13.81 7.57
CA GLY A 112 -14.44 -12.95 7.35
C GLY A 112 -15.55 -13.67 6.56
N LYS A 113 -15.18 -14.38 5.49
CA LYS A 113 -16.11 -15.21 4.71
C LYS A 113 -16.71 -16.34 5.55
N ALA A 114 -15.88 -17.03 6.33
CA ALA A 114 -16.34 -18.09 7.22
C ALA A 114 -17.29 -17.59 8.32
N ALA A 115 -17.05 -16.39 8.84
CA ALA A 115 -17.89 -15.76 9.86
C ALA A 115 -19.12 -15.04 9.28
N GLY A 116 -19.17 -14.84 7.95
CA GLY A 116 -20.24 -14.09 7.28
C GLY A 116 -20.22 -12.59 7.55
N ILE A 117 -19.04 -12.02 7.89
CA ILE A 117 -18.89 -10.59 8.21
C ILE A 117 -17.73 -9.95 7.43
N PRO A 118 -17.81 -8.64 7.09
CA PRO A 118 -16.74 -7.95 6.41
C PRO A 118 -15.52 -7.74 7.32
N VAL A 119 -14.34 -7.61 6.72
CA VAL A 119 -13.06 -7.44 7.44
C VAL A 119 -13.08 -6.22 8.35
N CYS A 120 -13.70 -5.10 7.97
CA CYS A 120 -13.76 -3.91 8.81
C CYS A 120 -14.50 -4.15 10.14
N GLU A 121 -15.54 -4.99 10.14
CA GLU A 121 -16.25 -5.35 11.38
C GLU A 121 -15.37 -6.22 12.29
N MET A 122 -14.56 -7.12 11.70
CA MET A 122 -13.58 -7.91 12.46
C MET A 122 -12.43 -7.07 13.01
N LEU A 123 -12.13 -5.92 12.40
CA LEU A 123 -11.13 -4.95 12.85
C LEU A 123 -11.63 -4.02 13.96
N GLY A 124 -12.89 -4.14 14.36
CA GLY A 124 -13.49 -3.35 15.43
C GLY A 124 -14.65 -2.46 15.01
N GLY A 125 -15.06 -2.53 13.75
CA GLY A 125 -16.15 -1.72 13.18
C GLY A 125 -15.66 -0.46 12.48
N ARG A 126 -16.36 -0.08 11.43
CA ARG A 126 -16.02 1.10 10.63
C ARG A 126 -16.52 2.38 11.29
N VAL A 127 -15.71 3.41 11.27
CA VAL A 127 -16.06 4.78 11.72
C VAL A 127 -16.48 5.68 10.57
N ARG A 128 -16.30 5.21 9.31
CA ARG A 128 -16.74 5.88 8.08
C ARG A 128 -17.21 4.90 7.03
N GLU A 129 -18.25 5.27 6.30
CA GLU A 129 -18.84 4.44 5.22
C GLU A 129 -18.06 4.57 3.89
N GLN A 130 -17.31 5.65 3.73
CA GLN A 130 -16.50 5.94 2.55
C GLN A 130 -15.12 6.40 2.96
N VAL A 131 -14.11 6.02 2.19
CA VAL A 131 -12.71 6.41 2.40
C VAL A 131 -12.26 7.26 1.22
N ALA A 132 -11.64 8.41 1.50
CA ALA A 132 -11.10 9.28 0.48
C ALA A 132 -9.77 8.72 -0.08
N VAL A 133 -9.55 8.93 -1.38
CA VAL A 133 -8.36 8.51 -2.09
C VAL A 133 -7.72 9.66 -2.87
N TYR A 134 -6.40 9.61 -3.00
CA TYR A 134 -5.68 10.49 -3.92
C TYR A 134 -5.19 9.71 -5.15
N ALA A 135 -5.15 10.41 -6.30
CA ALA A 135 -4.66 9.80 -7.52
C ALA A 135 -3.13 9.76 -7.55
N THR A 136 -2.55 8.58 -7.73
CA THR A 136 -1.13 8.44 -8.07
C THR A 136 -0.99 8.15 -9.55
N GLY A 137 -0.36 9.08 -10.23
CA GLY A 137 -0.06 9.08 -11.65
C GLY A 137 1.01 10.12 -11.91
N LEU A 138 0.94 10.83 -13.05
CA LEU A 138 1.86 11.89 -13.38
C LEU A 138 3.33 11.43 -13.31
N TYR A 139 3.55 10.20 -13.76
CA TYR A 139 4.86 9.57 -13.87
C TYR A 139 5.63 10.15 -15.06
N TYR A 140 6.92 9.93 -15.11
CA TYR A 140 7.70 10.25 -16.31
C TYR A 140 7.34 9.31 -17.45
N THR A 141 7.12 9.82 -18.64
CA THR A 141 6.89 9.05 -19.86
C THR A 141 7.90 9.48 -20.95
N GLU A 142 8.17 8.60 -21.93
CA GLU A 142 9.18 8.88 -22.96
C GLU A 142 8.89 10.15 -23.78
N ASN A 143 7.61 10.44 -24.00
CA ASN A 143 7.16 11.58 -24.81
C ASN A 143 6.42 12.62 -23.95
N GLU A 144 6.77 12.73 -22.66
CA GLU A 144 6.13 13.69 -21.77
C GLU A 144 6.34 15.12 -22.24
N THR A 145 5.26 15.87 -22.29
CA THR A 145 5.26 17.33 -22.41
C THR A 145 4.49 17.91 -21.24
N HIS A 146 4.69 19.19 -20.92
CA HIS A 146 3.88 19.86 -19.91
C HIS A 146 2.39 19.83 -20.27
N GLU A 147 2.04 19.83 -21.55
CA GLU A 147 0.64 19.73 -22.01
C GLU A 147 0.02 18.36 -21.66
N THR A 148 0.70 17.26 -21.99
CA THR A 148 0.21 15.90 -21.67
C THR A 148 0.12 15.68 -20.18
N LEU A 149 1.12 16.13 -19.41
CA LEU A 149 1.16 16.07 -17.96
C LEU A 149 0.00 16.87 -17.32
N CYS A 150 -0.23 18.11 -17.76
CA CYS A 150 -1.32 18.94 -17.26
C CYS A 150 -2.69 18.36 -17.64
N LYS A 151 -2.85 17.78 -18.82
CA LYS A 151 -4.09 17.12 -19.24
C LYS A 151 -4.42 15.93 -18.34
N GLU A 152 -3.43 15.12 -17.99
CA GLU A 152 -3.61 14.00 -17.04
C GLU A 152 -4.05 14.54 -15.67
N ALA A 153 -3.37 15.55 -15.14
CA ALA A 153 -3.70 16.17 -13.86
C ALA A 153 -5.13 16.74 -13.82
N VAL A 154 -5.54 17.47 -14.87
CA VAL A 154 -6.92 18.00 -14.99
C VAL A 154 -7.93 16.85 -15.06
N GLY A 155 -7.62 15.76 -15.77
CA GLY A 155 -8.47 14.57 -15.81
C GLY A 155 -8.74 13.95 -14.42
N TYR A 156 -7.76 14.01 -13.51
CA TYR A 156 -7.99 13.56 -12.12
C TYR A 156 -8.93 14.52 -11.35
N VAL A 157 -8.78 15.84 -11.57
CA VAL A 157 -9.70 16.83 -10.97
C VAL A 157 -11.14 16.61 -11.48
N GLU A 158 -11.31 16.40 -12.78
CA GLU A 158 -12.62 16.14 -13.41
C GLU A 158 -13.24 14.82 -12.93
N ALA A 159 -12.40 13.80 -12.61
CA ALA A 159 -12.84 12.55 -11.98
C ALA A 159 -13.16 12.70 -10.47
N GLY A 160 -13.05 13.91 -9.92
CA GLY A 160 -13.44 14.25 -8.54
C GLY A 160 -12.36 14.04 -7.48
N PHE A 161 -11.13 13.68 -7.86
CA PHE A 161 -10.04 13.58 -6.89
C PHE A 161 -9.70 14.96 -6.29
N LYS A 162 -9.49 15.00 -4.98
CA LYS A 162 -9.09 16.20 -4.22
C LYS A 162 -7.60 16.24 -3.91
N GLY A 163 -6.87 15.19 -4.26
CA GLY A 163 -5.42 15.12 -4.12
C GLY A 163 -4.81 14.25 -5.22
N MET A 164 -3.57 14.56 -5.56
CA MET A 164 -2.79 13.77 -6.52
C MET A 164 -1.31 13.84 -6.22
N LYS A 165 -0.59 12.78 -6.60
CA LYS A 165 0.85 12.62 -6.38
C LYS A 165 1.59 12.52 -7.71
N THR A 166 2.70 13.27 -7.84
CA THR A 166 3.64 13.21 -8.96
C THR A 166 5.03 12.82 -8.49
N LYS A 167 5.85 12.33 -9.40
CA LYS A 167 7.24 11.95 -9.13
C LYS A 167 8.19 13.11 -9.35
N VAL A 168 9.25 13.18 -8.52
CA VAL A 168 10.42 14.07 -8.64
C VAL A 168 11.70 13.26 -8.44
N GLY A 169 12.85 13.75 -8.89
CA GLY A 169 14.16 13.12 -8.62
C GLY A 169 14.75 12.36 -9.80
N ARG A 170 14.09 12.28 -10.94
CA ARG A 170 14.63 11.68 -12.17
C ARG A 170 15.30 12.71 -13.08
N LEU A 171 14.75 13.89 -13.15
CA LEU A 171 15.26 14.99 -13.97
C LEU A 171 16.19 15.89 -13.15
N SER A 172 16.70 16.95 -13.76
CA SER A 172 17.35 18.01 -12.99
C SER A 172 16.34 18.67 -12.04
N ILE A 173 16.82 19.19 -10.91
CA ILE A 173 15.95 19.89 -9.94
C ILE A 173 15.11 20.99 -10.60
N ASN A 174 15.68 21.73 -11.56
CA ASN A 174 14.93 22.78 -12.24
C ASN A 174 13.80 22.23 -13.11
N GLN A 175 14.05 21.16 -13.85
CA GLN A 175 13.02 20.52 -14.69
C GLN A 175 11.91 19.89 -13.82
N ASP A 176 12.25 19.24 -12.70
CA ASP A 176 11.23 18.74 -11.77
C ASP A 176 10.39 19.88 -11.16
N VAL A 177 11.01 21.01 -10.83
CA VAL A 177 10.29 22.21 -10.37
C VAL A 177 9.35 22.75 -11.46
N GLU A 178 9.79 22.82 -12.71
CA GLU A 178 8.96 23.25 -13.85
C GLU A 178 7.75 22.32 -14.05
N ARG A 179 7.94 20.98 -13.91
CA ARG A 179 6.84 19.99 -13.94
C ARG A 179 5.82 20.27 -12.84
N VAL A 180 6.27 20.39 -11.59
CA VAL A 180 5.40 20.66 -10.44
C VAL A 180 4.67 21.98 -10.58
N ALA A 181 5.34 23.03 -11.03
CA ALA A 181 4.75 24.34 -11.31
C ALA A 181 3.65 24.26 -12.38
N ALA A 182 3.88 23.52 -13.46
CA ALA A 182 2.90 23.32 -14.52
C ALA A 182 1.65 22.58 -13.99
N ILE A 183 1.83 21.50 -13.22
CA ILE A 183 0.74 20.78 -12.58
C ILE A 183 -0.06 21.71 -11.66
N ARG A 184 0.60 22.41 -10.72
CA ARG A 184 -0.07 23.33 -9.77
C ARG A 184 -0.88 24.39 -10.49
N LYS A 185 -0.32 24.98 -11.55
CA LYS A 185 -1.03 25.96 -12.38
C LYS A 185 -2.28 25.37 -13.05
N ALA A 186 -2.22 24.12 -13.49
CA ALA A 186 -3.34 23.44 -14.17
C ALA A 186 -4.48 23.04 -13.22
N ILE A 187 -4.14 22.58 -12.00
CA ILE A 187 -5.15 22.05 -11.05
C ILE A 187 -5.71 23.11 -10.09
N GLY A 188 -5.10 24.30 -10.03
CA GLY A 188 -5.51 25.35 -9.08
C GLY A 188 -5.01 25.10 -7.64
N SER A 189 -5.44 25.96 -6.70
CA SER A 189 -5.02 25.94 -5.29
C SER A 189 -5.77 24.93 -4.42
N ASP A 190 -6.97 24.51 -4.83
CA ASP A 190 -7.90 23.72 -3.99
C ASP A 190 -7.62 22.21 -4.00
N ILE A 191 -6.64 21.78 -4.80
CA ILE A 191 -6.24 20.37 -4.94
C ILE A 191 -4.93 20.13 -4.19
N HIS A 192 -4.92 19.12 -3.31
CA HIS A 192 -3.71 18.69 -2.60
C HIS A 192 -2.70 18.09 -3.59
N LEU A 193 -1.54 18.69 -3.71
CA LEU A 193 -0.46 18.20 -4.59
C LEU A 193 0.67 17.62 -3.74
N MET A 194 0.94 16.34 -3.93
CA MET A 194 2.01 15.61 -3.29
C MET A 194 3.16 15.37 -4.28
N ILE A 195 4.37 15.31 -3.76
CA ILE A 195 5.57 14.94 -4.52
C ILE A 195 6.24 13.74 -3.88
N ASP A 196 6.78 12.84 -4.71
CA ASP A 196 7.46 11.64 -4.26
C ASP A 196 8.80 11.48 -4.99
N ALA A 197 9.87 11.39 -4.22
CA ALA A 197 11.23 11.23 -4.74
C ALA A 197 11.71 9.79 -4.76
N ASN A 198 10.98 8.83 -4.17
CA ASN A 198 11.41 7.44 -4.04
C ASN A 198 12.92 7.31 -3.72
N GLN A 199 13.37 8.05 -2.70
CA GLN A 199 14.75 8.03 -2.17
C GLN A 199 15.84 8.57 -3.12
N ALA A 200 15.48 9.37 -4.13
CA ALA A 200 16.43 9.81 -5.16
C ALA A 200 17.41 10.91 -4.71
N TYR A 201 17.18 11.54 -3.56
CA TYR A 201 18.00 12.64 -3.09
C TYR A 201 18.86 12.28 -1.87
N ASN A 202 19.87 13.07 -1.63
CA ASN A 202 20.48 13.26 -0.31
C ASN A 202 19.87 14.52 0.35
N VAL A 203 20.21 14.76 1.62
CA VAL A 203 19.71 15.88 2.40
C VAL A 203 19.90 17.23 1.67
N SER A 204 21.08 17.47 1.09
CA SER A 204 21.37 18.72 0.40
C SER A 204 20.47 18.95 -0.83
N SER A 205 20.26 17.92 -1.64
CA SER A 205 19.41 17.98 -2.84
C SER A 205 17.93 18.09 -2.45
N ALA A 206 17.48 17.35 -1.43
CA ALA A 206 16.13 17.44 -0.90
C ALA A 206 15.81 18.85 -0.39
N MET A 207 16.72 19.45 0.38
CA MET A 207 16.59 20.85 0.83
C MET A 207 16.56 21.85 -0.32
N ARG A 208 17.32 21.58 -1.39
CA ARG A 208 17.39 22.48 -2.56
C ARG A 208 16.09 22.48 -3.36
N ILE A 209 15.52 21.29 -3.64
CA ILE A 209 14.25 21.21 -4.37
C ILE A 209 13.10 21.74 -3.52
N ALA A 210 13.04 21.39 -2.23
CA ALA A 210 12.00 21.85 -1.32
C ALA A 210 11.91 23.38 -1.22
N ARG A 211 13.07 24.08 -1.15
CA ARG A 211 13.10 25.56 -1.17
C ARG A 211 12.56 26.16 -2.47
N LYS A 212 12.80 25.50 -3.60
CA LYS A 212 12.26 25.94 -4.90
C LYS A 212 10.77 25.66 -5.04
N LEU A 213 10.25 24.72 -4.28
CA LEU A 213 8.84 24.32 -4.29
C LEU A 213 8.01 24.96 -3.16
N SER A 214 8.60 25.80 -2.31
CA SER A 214 7.90 26.41 -1.16
C SER A 214 6.63 27.19 -1.51
N ASP A 215 6.59 27.79 -2.70
CA ASP A 215 5.47 28.63 -3.17
C ASP A 215 4.37 27.83 -3.89
N TYR A 216 4.53 26.51 -4.02
CA TYR A 216 3.59 25.66 -4.75
C TYR A 216 2.63 24.86 -3.86
N ASP A 217 2.55 25.16 -2.57
CA ASP A 217 1.66 24.53 -1.59
C ASP A 217 1.68 22.99 -1.69
N ILE A 218 2.87 22.41 -1.48
CA ILE A 218 3.06 20.96 -1.51
C ILE A 218 2.51 20.35 -0.24
N PHE A 219 1.55 19.43 -0.37
CA PHE A 219 0.85 18.80 0.74
C PHE A 219 1.76 17.88 1.55
N TRP A 220 2.61 17.08 0.89
CA TRP A 220 3.74 16.39 1.49
C TRP A 220 4.86 16.10 0.49
N PHE A 221 6.07 15.91 1.03
CA PHE A 221 7.23 15.40 0.34
C PHE A 221 7.51 13.96 0.80
N GLU A 222 7.27 12.99 -0.10
CA GLU A 222 7.40 11.57 0.16
C GLU A 222 8.79 11.09 -0.18
N GLU A 223 9.35 10.25 0.70
CA GLU A 223 10.65 9.58 0.58
C GLU A 223 11.76 10.42 -0.08
N PRO A 224 12.09 11.62 0.47
CA PRO A 224 13.13 12.47 -0.13
C PRO A 224 14.51 11.82 -0.12
N VAL A 225 14.83 11.01 0.91
CA VAL A 225 16.13 10.38 1.13
C VAL A 225 15.96 8.89 1.43
N ASN A 226 17.08 8.16 1.54
CA ASN A 226 17.07 6.74 1.85
C ASN A 226 16.23 6.42 3.09
N THR A 227 15.28 5.49 2.98
CA THR A 227 14.33 5.11 4.04
C THR A 227 14.97 4.41 5.23
N GLN A 228 16.24 4.03 5.17
CA GLN A 228 17.00 3.51 6.31
C GLN A 228 17.66 4.63 7.16
N ASP A 229 17.70 5.86 6.64
CA ASP A 229 18.43 6.98 7.24
C ASP A 229 17.50 7.86 8.11
N LEU A 230 17.19 7.34 9.30
CA LEU A 230 16.32 8.04 10.28
C LEU A 230 16.84 9.44 10.65
N ASP A 231 18.15 9.61 10.79
CA ASP A 231 18.73 10.90 11.20
C ASP A 231 18.53 11.97 10.13
N SER A 232 18.64 11.60 8.85
CA SER A 232 18.31 12.49 7.74
C SER A 232 16.82 12.88 7.72
N TYR A 233 15.91 11.93 8.01
CA TYR A 233 14.48 12.25 8.15
C TYR A 233 14.21 13.23 9.29
N LEU A 234 14.81 13.03 10.46
CA LEU A 234 14.67 13.93 11.61
C LEU A 234 15.19 15.32 11.30
N PHE A 235 16.33 15.41 10.62
CA PHE A 235 16.87 16.71 10.19
C PHE A 235 15.91 17.39 9.20
N LEU A 236 15.49 16.69 8.14
CA LEU A 236 14.58 17.22 7.13
C LEU A 236 13.24 17.64 7.73
N LYS A 237 12.69 16.86 8.67
CA LYS A 237 11.47 17.17 9.41
C LYS A 237 11.51 18.54 10.07
N SER A 238 12.68 18.92 10.61
CA SER A 238 12.85 20.21 11.28
C SER A 238 13.17 21.38 10.32
N ALA A 239 13.61 21.08 9.11
CA ALA A 239 14.19 22.05 8.18
C ALA A 239 13.34 22.34 6.92
N LEU A 240 12.44 21.43 6.56
CA LEU A 240 11.61 21.59 5.37
C LEU A 240 10.38 22.46 5.62
N PRO A 241 9.96 23.25 4.60
CA PRO A 241 8.75 24.08 4.69
C PRO A 241 7.45 23.29 4.48
N MET A 242 7.52 22.02 4.15
CA MET A 242 6.38 21.14 3.85
C MET A 242 6.43 19.85 4.67
N PRO A 243 5.29 19.20 4.94
CA PRO A 243 5.22 17.92 5.66
C PRO A 243 6.02 16.82 4.98
N LEU A 244 6.54 15.86 5.77
CA LEU A 244 7.21 14.66 5.31
C LEU A 244 6.28 13.45 5.36
N ALA A 245 6.33 12.64 4.29
CA ALA A 245 5.68 11.34 4.22
C ALA A 245 6.68 10.22 3.94
N GLY A 246 6.33 9.00 4.30
CA GLY A 246 7.12 7.81 4.02
C GLY A 246 6.68 6.58 4.80
N GLY A 247 7.35 5.47 4.55
CA GLY A 247 7.08 4.21 5.23
C GLY A 247 6.57 3.09 4.33
N GLU A 248 6.38 3.30 3.03
CA GLU A 248 5.93 2.28 2.08
C GLU A 248 6.85 1.06 2.02
N THR A 249 8.14 1.27 2.26
CA THR A 249 9.15 0.21 2.22
C THR A 249 9.43 -0.42 3.59
N LEU A 250 8.93 0.16 4.69
CA LEU A 250 9.13 -0.35 6.04
C LEU A 250 8.33 -1.63 6.29
N LYS A 251 8.90 -2.51 7.08
CA LYS A 251 8.33 -3.82 7.39
C LYS A 251 8.15 -3.99 8.88
N THR A 252 7.01 -4.54 9.23
CA THR A 252 6.57 -4.81 10.59
C THR A 252 6.59 -3.61 11.53
N ARG A 253 5.77 -3.65 12.57
CA ARG A 253 5.72 -2.63 13.62
C ARG A 253 7.08 -2.27 14.22
N TYR A 254 8.06 -3.17 14.18
CA TYR A 254 9.39 -2.95 14.76
C TYR A 254 10.28 -2.00 13.95
N GLU A 255 10.12 -1.96 12.61
CA GLU A 255 10.78 -0.91 11.81
C GLU A 255 10.03 0.42 11.94
N PHE A 256 8.69 0.38 11.88
CA PHE A 256 7.87 1.59 12.04
C PHE A 256 8.07 2.26 13.39
N GLU A 257 8.22 1.50 14.48
CA GLU A 257 8.46 2.04 15.84
C GLU A 257 9.60 3.04 15.86
N LYS A 258 10.71 2.74 15.18
CA LYS A 258 11.90 3.60 15.14
C LYS A 258 11.61 5.00 14.62
N PHE A 259 10.75 5.11 13.60
CA PHE A 259 10.36 6.36 12.97
C PHE A 259 9.20 7.04 13.70
N LEU A 260 8.20 6.27 14.12
CA LEU A 260 7.00 6.82 14.78
C LEU A 260 7.32 7.37 16.16
N SER A 261 8.08 6.67 17.00
CA SER A 261 8.47 7.13 18.34
C SER A 261 9.27 8.44 18.31
N ARG A 262 10.04 8.66 17.24
CA ARG A 262 10.84 9.87 16.99
C ARG A 262 10.09 10.93 16.19
N LYS A 263 8.84 10.66 15.76
CA LYS A 263 8.02 11.55 14.92
C LYS A 263 8.73 12.01 13.65
N ALA A 264 9.40 11.07 12.98
CA ALA A 264 10.16 11.35 11.76
C ALA A 264 9.29 11.68 10.54
N TYR A 265 8.01 11.29 10.58
CA TYR A 265 7.01 11.58 9.55
C TYR A 265 5.88 12.46 10.08
N ASP A 266 5.23 13.23 9.20
CA ASP A 266 3.92 13.83 9.41
C ASP A 266 2.81 12.88 8.96
N HIS A 267 3.08 12.16 7.85
CA HIS A 267 2.20 11.18 7.25
C HIS A 267 2.95 9.86 7.10
N VAL A 268 2.44 8.80 7.73
CA VAL A 268 3.03 7.47 7.59
C VAL A 268 2.24 6.63 6.58
N GLN A 269 2.95 5.90 5.73
CA GLN A 269 2.39 5.24 4.56
C GLN A 269 2.67 3.72 4.55
N PRO A 270 2.17 2.95 5.55
CA PRO A 270 2.34 1.50 5.53
C PRO A 270 1.62 0.89 4.32
N ASP A 271 2.22 -0.13 3.72
CA ASP A 271 1.59 -0.93 2.66
C ASP A 271 1.20 -2.31 3.21
N VAL A 272 -0.08 -2.65 3.11
CA VAL A 272 -0.62 -3.91 3.64
C VAL A 272 0.03 -5.15 3.00
N ALA A 273 0.45 -5.06 1.74
CA ALA A 273 1.11 -6.13 1.00
C ALA A 273 2.62 -6.28 1.33
N ILE A 274 3.18 -5.38 2.17
CA ILE A 274 4.61 -5.30 2.48
C ILE A 274 4.87 -5.36 3.98
N CYS A 275 4.07 -4.66 4.80
CA CYS A 275 4.37 -4.39 6.21
C CYS A 275 4.07 -5.55 7.17
N GLY A 276 3.62 -6.70 6.68
CA GLY A 276 3.23 -7.85 7.51
C GLY A 276 1.73 -8.14 7.52
N GLY A 277 0.98 -7.58 6.56
CA GLY A 277 -0.46 -7.79 6.39
C GLY A 277 -1.32 -6.90 7.29
N LEU A 278 -2.62 -7.16 7.29
CA LEU A 278 -3.62 -6.41 8.04
C LEU A 278 -3.38 -6.44 9.56
N THR A 279 -2.96 -7.60 10.08
CA THR A 279 -2.71 -7.79 11.52
C THR A 279 -1.64 -6.83 12.04
N ASP A 280 -0.52 -6.69 11.34
CA ASP A 280 0.55 -5.80 11.79
C ASP A 280 0.30 -4.35 11.36
N MET A 281 -0.33 -4.14 10.21
CA MET A 281 -0.71 -2.80 9.76
C MET A 281 -1.68 -2.12 10.74
N GLN A 282 -2.65 -2.86 11.31
CA GLN A 282 -3.52 -2.33 12.37
C GLN A 282 -2.71 -1.84 13.59
N ARG A 283 -1.71 -2.62 14.01
CA ARG A 283 -0.83 -2.25 15.13
C ARG A 283 0.00 -1.00 14.81
N ILE A 284 0.55 -0.92 13.59
CA ILE A 284 1.28 0.25 13.09
C ILE A 284 0.38 1.49 13.10
N CYS A 285 -0.86 1.37 12.63
CA CYS A 285 -1.83 2.48 12.62
C CYS A 285 -2.15 2.98 14.04
N HIS A 286 -2.32 2.07 15.01
CA HIS A 286 -2.53 2.45 16.41
C HIS A 286 -1.32 3.17 17.00
N MET A 287 -0.10 2.71 16.70
CA MET A 287 1.13 3.39 17.13
C MET A 287 1.25 4.79 16.53
N ALA A 288 0.96 4.93 15.23
CA ALA A 288 0.99 6.24 14.55
C ALA A 288 -0.01 7.22 15.17
N ASN A 289 -1.25 6.76 15.41
CA ASN A 289 -2.29 7.56 16.05
C ASN A 289 -1.87 8.03 17.47
N MET A 290 -1.29 7.14 18.29
CA MET A 290 -0.73 7.50 19.60
C MET A 290 0.35 8.59 19.49
N CYS A 291 1.14 8.57 18.43
CA CYS A 291 2.20 9.57 18.19
C CYS A 291 1.66 10.88 17.59
N GLY A 292 0.36 10.93 17.23
CA GLY A 292 -0.24 12.07 16.54
C GLY A 292 0.19 12.18 15.07
N ILE A 293 0.53 11.05 14.44
CA ILE A 293 0.96 10.96 13.04
C ILE A 293 -0.21 10.40 12.21
N GLN A 294 -0.56 11.10 11.14
CA GLN A 294 -1.63 10.67 10.25
C GLN A 294 -1.20 9.47 9.41
N VAL A 295 -2.09 8.50 9.29
CA VAL A 295 -1.87 7.30 8.46
C VAL A 295 -2.51 7.51 7.09
N ASN A 296 -1.70 7.46 6.04
CA ASN A 296 -2.15 7.58 4.65
C ASN A 296 -1.53 6.43 3.84
N PRO A 297 -2.14 5.24 3.81
CA PRO A 297 -1.54 4.04 3.26
C PRO A 297 -1.08 4.16 1.82
N HIS A 298 0.09 3.56 1.53
CA HIS A 298 0.55 3.24 0.20
C HIS A 298 -0.20 2.03 -0.35
N VAL A 299 -0.57 2.04 -1.63
CA VAL A 299 -1.22 0.92 -2.32
C VAL A 299 -0.76 0.84 -3.78
N TRP A 300 0.02 -0.18 -4.11
CA TRP A 300 0.55 -0.40 -5.47
C TRP A 300 0.16 -1.76 -6.07
N GLY A 301 -0.74 -2.48 -5.44
CA GLY A 301 -1.13 -3.85 -5.76
C GLY A 301 -2.35 -3.98 -6.67
N SER A 302 -3.11 -5.06 -6.44
CA SER A 302 -4.37 -5.36 -7.11
C SER A 302 -5.58 -4.90 -6.28
N GLN A 303 -6.76 -5.35 -6.69
CA GLN A 303 -8.01 -5.13 -5.93
C GLN A 303 -7.97 -5.75 -4.53
N ILE A 304 -7.09 -6.73 -4.28
CA ILE A 304 -6.94 -7.36 -2.96
C ILE A 304 -6.33 -6.36 -1.97
N SER A 305 -5.21 -5.71 -2.32
CA SER A 305 -4.61 -4.66 -1.47
C SER A 305 -5.53 -3.46 -1.31
N ILE A 306 -6.22 -3.04 -2.38
CA ILE A 306 -7.18 -1.95 -2.32
C ILE A 306 -8.29 -2.30 -1.31
N ALA A 307 -8.91 -3.48 -1.42
CA ALA A 307 -9.97 -3.93 -0.52
C ALA A 307 -9.48 -3.99 0.94
N ALA A 308 -8.33 -4.63 1.18
CA ALA A 308 -7.74 -4.72 2.51
C ALA A 308 -7.49 -3.32 3.12
N THR A 309 -6.96 -2.39 2.32
CA THR A 309 -6.68 -1.02 2.75
C THR A 309 -7.97 -0.23 3.01
N VAL A 310 -8.99 -0.37 2.16
CA VAL A 310 -10.32 0.26 2.37
C VAL A 310 -10.91 -0.19 3.70
N HIS A 311 -10.95 -1.51 3.96
CA HIS A 311 -11.48 -2.03 5.21
C HIS A 311 -10.72 -1.49 6.42
N LEU A 312 -9.38 -1.53 6.42
CA LEU A 312 -8.60 -1.03 7.55
C LEU A 312 -8.76 0.48 7.72
N THR A 313 -8.63 1.27 6.64
CA THR A 313 -8.70 2.73 6.71
C THR A 313 -10.06 3.20 7.19
N SER A 314 -11.13 2.47 6.88
CA SER A 314 -12.48 2.79 7.35
C SER A 314 -12.64 2.70 8.88
N THR A 315 -11.76 1.94 9.56
CA THR A 315 -11.79 1.75 11.03
C THR A 315 -10.89 2.71 11.78
N LEU A 316 -10.02 3.44 11.09
CA LEU A 316 -9.05 4.33 11.74
C LEU A 316 -9.73 5.59 12.30
N PRO A 317 -9.41 5.97 13.54
CA PRO A 317 -9.89 7.23 14.09
C PRO A 317 -9.26 8.42 13.35
N PRO A 318 -9.89 9.62 13.41
CA PRO A 318 -9.27 10.83 12.86
C PRO A 318 -7.97 11.19 13.61
N CYS A 319 -7.02 11.77 12.87
CA CYS A 319 -5.76 12.27 13.42
C CYS A 319 -5.40 13.61 12.74
N PRO A 320 -5.37 14.74 13.50
CA PRO A 320 -5.70 14.86 14.91
C PRO A 320 -7.17 14.55 15.22
N GLN A 321 -7.45 14.23 16.49
CA GLN A 321 -8.82 13.92 16.91
C GLN A 321 -9.72 15.14 16.75
N ALA A 322 -10.86 14.94 16.10
CA ALA A 322 -11.87 15.96 15.87
C ALA A 322 -13.29 15.36 15.84
N PHE A 323 -14.30 16.12 16.24
CA PHE A 323 -15.70 15.72 16.12
C PHE A 323 -16.21 15.85 14.68
N TYR A 324 -15.77 16.88 13.96
CA TYR A 324 -16.08 17.10 12.55
C TYR A 324 -14.77 16.93 11.78
N THR A 325 -14.77 16.02 10.84
CA THR A 325 -13.57 15.62 10.11
C THR A 325 -13.67 15.99 8.63
N VAL A 326 -12.54 16.32 8.07
CA VAL A 326 -12.37 16.61 6.65
C VAL A 326 -11.30 15.68 6.10
N PRO A 327 -11.54 15.00 4.97
CA PRO A 327 -10.50 14.22 4.30
C PRO A 327 -9.23 15.06 4.07
N TYR A 328 -8.08 14.43 4.12
CA TYR A 328 -6.73 15.05 4.07
C TYR A 328 -6.30 15.82 5.32
N ILE A 329 -7.24 16.35 6.12
CA ILE A 329 -6.89 17.13 7.33
C ILE A 329 -6.93 16.25 8.57
N GLN A 330 -8.05 15.58 8.86
CA GLN A 330 -8.21 14.70 10.01
C GLN A 330 -8.47 13.25 9.61
N ASP A 331 -9.25 13.04 8.55
CA ASP A 331 -9.50 11.69 8.05
C ASP A 331 -8.35 11.19 7.19
N PRO A 332 -7.93 9.94 7.37
CA PRO A 332 -6.93 9.31 6.53
C PRO A 332 -7.40 9.24 5.09
N VAL A 333 -6.45 9.36 4.19
CA VAL A 333 -6.63 9.12 2.76
C VAL A 333 -5.64 8.05 2.31
N PHE A 334 -5.93 7.29 1.25
CA PHE A 334 -4.94 6.35 0.75
C PHE A 334 -4.70 6.49 -0.75
N GLU A 335 -3.58 5.93 -1.17
CA GLU A 335 -3.12 5.96 -2.55
C GLU A 335 -4.01 5.12 -3.46
N LEU A 336 -4.39 5.68 -4.59
CA LEU A 336 -5.02 4.95 -5.68
C LEU A 336 -4.21 5.10 -6.97
N ASP A 337 -3.48 4.05 -7.34
CA ASP A 337 -2.72 3.99 -8.57
C ASP A 337 -3.63 4.14 -9.79
N ARG A 338 -3.33 5.10 -10.66
CA ARG A 338 -4.06 5.40 -11.90
C ARG A 338 -3.30 5.00 -13.16
N THR A 339 -2.12 4.42 -13.00
CA THR A 339 -1.32 3.95 -14.13
C THR A 339 -1.84 2.60 -14.66
N PRO A 340 -1.46 2.18 -15.87
CA PRO A 340 -1.86 0.88 -16.41
C PRO A 340 -1.50 -0.28 -15.49
N ASN A 341 -2.49 -1.11 -15.17
CA ASN A 341 -2.28 -2.29 -14.33
C ASN A 341 -3.25 -3.43 -14.73
N PRO A 342 -2.91 -4.23 -15.76
CA PRO A 342 -3.76 -5.30 -16.22
C PRO A 342 -4.10 -6.34 -15.13
N ILE A 343 -3.22 -6.55 -14.12
CA ILE A 343 -3.50 -7.46 -13.01
C ILE A 343 -4.66 -6.89 -12.18
N ARG A 344 -4.56 -5.63 -11.72
CA ARG A 344 -5.60 -4.95 -10.94
C ARG A 344 -6.94 -4.93 -11.66
N ASP A 345 -6.91 -4.69 -12.97
CA ASP A 345 -8.09 -4.37 -13.76
C ASP A 345 -8.84 -5.62 -14.27
N THR A 346 -8.24 -6.83 -14.18
CA THR A 346 -8.83 -8.03 -14.77
C THR A 346 -9.16 -9.16 -13.80
N ILE A 347 -8.47 -9.26 -12.65
CA ILE A 347 -8.61 -10.42 -11.76
C ILE A 347 -9.83 -10.37 -10.82
N CYS A 348 -10.59 -9.28 -10.82
CA CYS A 348 -11.73 -9.08 -9.92
C CYS A 348 -12.99 -8.73 -10.70
N SER A 349 -14.14 -9.36 -10.36
CA SER A 349 -15.44 -9.11 -11.02
C SER A 349 -16.19 -7.91 -10.46
N ASN A 350 -15.95 -7.56 -9.19
CA ASN A 350 -16.61 -6.47 -8.47
C ASN A 350 -15.56 -5.53 -7.83
N PRO A 351 -14.75 -4.82 -8.65
CA PRO A 351 -13.63 -4.01 -8.15
C PRO A 351 -14.12 -2.80 -7.36
N PHE A 352 -13.34 -2.41 -6.34
CA PHE A 352 -13.51 -1.11 -5.71
C PHE A 352 -13.15 -0.01 -6.69
N GLN A 353 -14.11 0.88 -6.96
CA GLN A 353 -13.95 2.02 -7.86
C GLN A 353 -14.22 3.32 -7.11
N PRO A 354 -13.44 4.37 -7.34
CA PRO A 354 -13.68 5.67 -6.73
C PRO A 354 -14.84 6.38 -7.43
N GLU A 355 -15.72 6.96 -6.65
CA GLU A 355 -16.73 7.91 -7.09
C GLU A 355 -16.45 9.26 -6.44
N ASN A 356 -16.13 10.27 -7.24
CA ASN A 356 -15.74 11.60 -6.75
C ASN A 356 -14.60 11.57 -5.72
N GLY A 357 -13.58 10.73 -5.94
CA GLY A 357 -12.44 10.58 -5.04
C GLY A 357 -12.73 9.85 -3.73
N LEU A 358 -13.86 9.16 -3.63
CA LEU A 358 -14.27 8.36 -2.47
C LEU A 358 -14.50 6.91 -2.87
N ILE A 359 -14.11 5.95 -2.03
CA ILE A 359 -14.42 4.53 -2.19
C ILE A 359 -15.37 4.10 -1.06
N THR A 360 -16.51 3.50 -1.44
CA THR A 360 -17.47 2.95 -0.48
C THR A 360 -16.98 1.61 0.07
N VAL A 361 -17.03 1.46 1.39
CA VAL A 361 -16.62 0.24 2.11
C VAL A 361 -17.63 -0.88 1.85
N SER A 362 -17.17 -2.06 1.42
CA SER A 362 -18.06 -3.20 1.20
C SER A 362 -18.66 -3.71 2.51
N LYS A 363 -19.92 -4.18 2.41
CA LYS A 363 -20.65 -4.88 3.49
C LYS A 363 -20.63 -6.39 3.32
N ASP A 364 -20.03 -6.88 2.23
CA ASP A 364 -19.94 -8.30 1.94
C ASP A 364 -18.87 -8.98 2.82
N PRO A 365 -19.03 -10.28 3.13
CA PRO A 365 -18.10 -11.03 3.97
C PRO A 365 -16.66 -11.04 3.43
N GLY A 366 -15.70 -11.07 4.33
CA GLY A 366 -14.27 -11.03 3.98
C GLY A 366 -13.85 -9.65 3.45
N LEU A 367 -13.07 -9.63 2.39
CA LEU A 367 -12.65 -8.42 1.68
C LEU A 367 -13.75 -7.84 0.78
N GLY A 368 -14.88 -8.54 0.62
CA GLY A 368 -15.99 -8.07 -0.21
C GLY A 368 -15.68 -8.04 -1.71
N ILE A 369 -14.72 -8.82 -2.16
CA ILE A 369 -14.31 -8.94 -3.57
C ILE A 369 -14.41 -10.39 -4.05
N GLU A 370 -14.66 -10.55 -5.35
CA GLU A 370 -14.70 -11.84 -6.04
C GLU A 370 -13.56 -11.96 -7.03
N ILE A 371 -12.65 -12.89 -6.78
CA ILE A 371 -11.47 -13.13 -7.63
C ILE A 371 -11.79 -14.12 -8.75
N LEU A 372 -11.50 -13.72 -9.97
CA LEU A 372 -11.70 -14.50 -11.19
C LEU A 372 -10.50 -15.43 -11.42
N GLU A 373 -10.55 -16.64 -10.88
CA GLU A 373 -9.43 -17.61 -10.97
C GLU A 373 -8.99 -17.91 -12.41
N LYS A 374 -9.88 -17.82 -13.37
CA LYS A 374 -9.53 -17.99 -14.79
C LYS A 374 -8.57 -16.90 -15.27
N GLU A 375 -8.82 -15.66 -14.86
CA GLU A 375 -7.96 -14.51 -15.21
C GLU A 375 -6.63 -14.59 -14.47
N VAL A 376 -6.64 -14.98 -13.18
CA VAL A 376 -5.42 -15.26 -12.42
C VAL A 376 -4.55 -16.29 -13.14
N LYS A 377 -5.12 -17.40 -13.58
CA LYS A 377 -4.38 -18.47 -14.30
C LYS A 377 -3.82 -18.01 -15.63
N LYS A 378 -4.48 -17.11 -16.36
CA LYS A 378 -3.97 -16.55 -17.63
C LYS A 378 -2.73 -15.67 -17.43
N LEU A 379 -2.66 -14.94 -16.32
CA LEU A 379 -1.54 -14.04 -16.01
C LEU A 379 -0.42 -14.74 -15.23
N CYS A 380 -0.65 -15.96 -14.76
CA CYS A 380 0.31 -16.73 -13.99
C CYS A 380 1.42 -17.28 -14.91
N VAL A 381 2.68 -16.89 -14.62
CA VAL A 381 3.85 -17.30 -15.41
C VAL A 381 4.55 -18.54 -14.88
N GLU A 382 4.33 -18.90 -13.63
CA GLU A 382 4.85 -20.10 -12.99
C GLU A 382 3.71 -20.79 -12.25
N GLY A 383 3.60 -22.11 -12.38
CA GLY A 383 2.60 -22.91 -11.68
C GLY A 383 2.70 -22.68 -10.15
N GLY A 384 1.56 -22.45 -9.53
CA GLY A 384 1.51 -22.23 -8.08
C GLY A 384 2.01 -23.44 -7.30
N TYR A 385 2.83 -23.21 -6.30
CA TYR A 385 3.13 -24.24 -5.31
C TYR A 385 1.89 -24.49 -4.45
N THR A 386 1.70 -25.75 -4.05
CA THR A 386 0.58 -26.11 -3.18
C THR A 386 1.11 -26.90 -1.98
N VAL A 387 0.74 -26.47 -0.77
CA VAL A 387 1.03 -27.20 0.47
C VAL A 387 -0.27 -27.76 1.01
N CYS A 388 -0.37 -29.07 1.17
CA CYS A 388 -1.55 -29.76 1.69
C CYS A 388 -1.30 -30.28 3.10
N SER A 389 -2.33 -30.28 3.95
CA SER A 389 -2.28 -30.72 5.36
C SER A 389 -1.87 -32.18 5.60
N GLN A 390 -1.89 -33.01 4.56
CA GLN A 390 -1.56 -34.45 4.69
C GLN A 390 -0.05 -34.77 4.69
N GLN A 391 0.82 -33.77 4.60
CA GLN A 391 2.28 -33.95 4.56
C GLN A 391 3.02 -33.28 5.75
N ALA A 392 2.30 -32.77 6.74
CA ALA A 392 2.89 -32.16 7.94
C ALA A 392 2.94 -33.13 9.14
#